data_442142a2e32f86b73f0969a7110552cc
#
_entry.id   442142a2e32f86b73f0969a7110552cc
#
_cell.length_a   1.000
_cell.length_b   1.000
_cell.length_c   1.000
_cell.angle_alpha   90.00
_cell.angle_beta   90.00
_cell.angle_gamma   90.00
#
_symmetry.space_group_name_H-M   'P 1'
#
loop_
_entity.id
_entity.type
_entity.pdbx_description
1 polymer ?
#
loop_
_entity_poly.entity_id
_entity_poly.type
_entity_poly.pdbx_seq_one_letter_code
_entity_poly.pdbx_strand_id
1 'polypeptide(L)'
;LQVFIRPTERPEFVLRSIDQSREQRITTYEEIAACADISDAFSIAKAALALAGFLPPFHAQGGYASLRDQLIDFGGGLELTVLAAVPRGSGLGTSSILAAVALGALSDCCGLGWGHTDVCARTLVLEQMLTTGGGWQDQVGGVLRGAKLLESHSGFDQRPAVNWLPGHLFEEGPSQGAILLYYT
;
A
#
# COMPACT_ATOMS: atom_id res chain seq x y z
N LEU A 1 -4.70 4.37 10.02
CA LEU A 1 -3.76 3.42 9.41
C LEU A 1 -2.36 3.98 9.49
N GLN A 2 -1.41 3.20 9.96
CA GLN A 2 -0.01 3.61 10.11
C GLN A 2 0.90 2.46 9.70
N VAL A 3 2.02 2.80 9.08
CA VAL A 3 3.12 1.88 8.78
C VAL A 3 4.41 2.53 9.27
N PHE A 4 5.18 1.81 10.05
CA PHE A 4 6.49 2.20 10.52
C PHE A 4 7.52 1.27 9.89
N ILE A 5 8.59 1.83 9.34
CA ILE A 5 9.70 1.06 8.77
C ILE A 5 10.97 1.43 9.52
N ARG A 6 11.71 0.40 9.91
CA ARG A 6 12.99 0.53 10.59
C ARG A 6 14.04 -0.35 9.89
N PRO A 7 15.19 0.18 9.46
CA PRO A 7 16.32 -0.63 9.02
C PRO A 7 16.84 -1.53 10.14
N THR A 8 17.32 -2.73 9.77
CA THR A 8 17.93 -3.70 10.68
C THR A 8 19.25 -4.22 10.10
N GLU A 9 20.18 -4.60 10.96
CA GLU A 9 21.47 -5.16 10.52
C GLU A 9 21.35 -6.58 9.93
N ARG A 10 20.30 -7.32 10.32
CA ARG A 10 20.08 -8.68 9.83
C ARG A 10 19.48 -8.64 8.42
N PRO A 11 19.98 -9.44 7.48
CA PRO A 11 19.45 -9.51 6.13
C PRO A 11 18.16 -10.35 6.07
N GLU A 12 17.11 -9.84 6.67
CA GLU A 12 15.77 -10.42 6.72
C GLU A 12 14.72 -9.30 6.80
N PHE A 13 13.49 -9.56 6.37
CA PHE A 13 12.36 -8.71 6.73
C PHE A 13 11.65 -9.23 7.95
N VAL A 14 11.22 -8.31 8.82
CA VAL A 14 10.35 -8.62 9.96
C VAL A 14 9.05 -7.85 9.76
N LEU A 15 7.96 -8.56 9.59
CA LEU A 15 6.63 -8.00 9.42
C LEU A 15 5.87 -8.12 10.74
N ARG A 16 5.31 -7.01 11.23
CA ARG A 16 4.51 -6.98 12.47
C ARG A 16 3.16 -6.33 12.23
N SER A 17 2.11 -6.91 12.80
CA SER A 17 0.77 -6.33 12.87
C SER A 17 0.41 -6.15 14.35
N ILE A 18 0.28 -4.88 14.77
CA ILE A 18 -0.04 -4.54 16.17
C ILE A 18 -1.49 -4.98 16.49
N ASP A 19 -2.43 -4.64 15.61
CA ASP A 19 -3.86 -4.95 15.78
C ASP A 19 -4.17 -6.44 15.77
N GLN A 20 -3.34 -7.26 15.11
CA GLN A 20 -3.52 -8.71 15.07
C GLN A 20 -2.58 -9.47 16.02
N SER A 21 -1.65 -8.77 16.69
CA SER A 21 -0.62 -9.38 17.53
C SER A 21 0.15 -10.50 16.81
N ARG A 22 0.53 -10.27 15.54
CA ARG A 22 1.27 -11.21 14.69
C ARG A 22 2.61 -10.66 14.28
N GLU A 23 3.56 -11.58 14.14
CA GLU A 23 4.89 -11.33 13.58
C GLU A 23 5.23 -12.45 12.58
N GLN A 24 5.91 -12.08 11.49
CA GLN A 24 6.47 -13.02 10.52
C GLN A 24 7.85 -12.53 10.08
N ARG A 25 8.80 -13.46 9.93
CA ARG A 25 10.11 -13.21 9.32
C ARG A 25 10.10 -13.73 7.91
N ILE A 26 10.72 -12.97 7.01
CA ILE A 26 10.84 -13.27 5.60
C ILE A 26 12.33 -13.32 5.25
N THR A 27 12.78 -14.44 4.73
CA THR A 27 14.18 -14.71 4.43
C THR A 27 14.41 -15.17 2.98
N THR A 28 13.32 -15.44 2.25
CA THR A 28 13.38 -15.95 0.87
C THR A 28 12.42 -15.19 -0.06
N TYR A 29 12.69 -15.27 -1.36
CA TYR A 29 11.79 -14.70 -2.38
C TYR A 29 10.44 -15.40 -2.46
N GLU A 30 10.42 -16.72 -2.20
CA GLU A 30 9.19 -17.52 -2.19
C GLU A 30 8.21 -17.04 -1.12
N GLU A 31 8.73 -16.64 0.05
CA GLU A 31 7.92 -16.08 1.13
C GLU A 31 7.30 -14.72 0.74
N ILE A 32 8.01 -13.88 -0.04
CA ILE A 32 7.45 -12.64 -0.60
C ILE A 32 6.44 -12.96 -1.70
N ALA A 33 6.77 -13.90 -2.61
CA ALA A 33 5.90 -14.30 -3.71
C ALA A 33 4.57 -14.91 -3.24
N ALA A 34 4.51 -15.44 -2.02
CA ALA A 34 3.28 -15.94 -1.40
C ALA A 34 2.26 -14.84 -1.05
N CYS A 35 2.47 -13.59 -1.48
CA CYS A 35 1.55 -12.47 -1.25
C CYS A 35 0.15 -12.70 -1.83
N ALA A 36 -0.01 -13.55 -2.84
CA ALA A 36 -1.31 -13.87 -3.44
C ALA A 36 -2.26 -14.65 -2.50
N ASP A 37 -1.74 -15.22 -1.41
CA ASP A 37 -2.58 -15.83 -0.37
C ASP A 37 -3.25 -14.73 0.47
N ILE A 38 -4.50 -14.43 0.16
CA ILE A 38 -5.31 -13.42 0.86
C ILE A 38 -5.65 -13.80 2.32
N SER A 39 -5.46 -15.06 2.70
CA SER A 39 -5.61 -15.50 4.09
C SER A 39 -4.40 -15.15 4.96
N ASP A 40 -3.26 -14.84 4.33
CA ASP A 40 -2.06 -14.36 5.02
C ASP A 40 -2.27 -12.93 5.54
N ALA A 41 -2.04 -12.75 6.83
CA ALA A 41 -2.16 -11.46 7.50
C ALA A 41 -1.21 -10.39 6.92
N PHE A 42 -0.13 -10.81 6.28
CA PHE A 42 0.92 -9.95 5.74
C PHE A 42 0.92 -9.87 4.19
N SER A 43 -0.11 -10.36 3.53
CA SER A 43 -0.22 -10.34 2.06
C SER A 43 0.06 -8.95 1.47
N ILE A 44 -0.53 -7.90 2.03
CA ILE A 44 -0.32 -6.49 1.60
C ILE A 44 1.15 -6.08 1.78
N ALA A 45 1.75 -6.37 2.92
CA ALA A 45 3.14 -6.00 3.20
C ALA A 45 4.11 -6.75 2.26
N LYS A 46 3.87 -8.04 2.00
CA LYS A 46 4.65 -8.84 1.05
C LYS A 46 4.55 -8.31 -0.38
N ALA A 47 3.34 -7.99 -0.83
CA ALA A 47 3.13 -7.40 -2.16
C ALA A 47 3.78 -6.01 -2.28
N ALA A 48 3.75 -5.20 -1.21
CA ALA A 48 4.44 -3.92 -1.18
C ALA A 48 5.97 -4.08 -1.27
N LEU A 49 6.56 -5.05 -0.55
CA LEU A 49 7.99 -5.39 -0.66
C LEU A 49 8.34 -5.87 -2.08
N ALA A 50 7.50 -6.69 -2.70
CA ALA A 50 7.70 -7.12 -4.08
C ALA A 50 7.80 -5.92 -5.03
N LEU A 51 6.82 -5.00 -4.97
CA LEU A 51 6.78 -3.80 -5.82
C LEU A 51 7.90 -2.79 -5.50
N ALA A 52 8.40 -2.80 -4.27
CA ALA A 52 9.57 -2.00 -3.90
C ALA A 52 10.90 -2.55 -4.46
N GLY A 53 10.85 -3.66 -5.21
CA GLY A 53 12.01 -4.25 -5.88
C GLY A 53 12.67 -5.40 -5.11
N PHE A 54 12.02 -5.92 -4.07
CA PHE A 54 12.54 -7.07 -3.31
C PHE A 54 12.02 -8.43 -3.82
N LEU A 55 11.55 -8.48 -5.06
CA LEU A 55 11.20 -9.73 -5.75
C LEU A 55 11.73 -9.68 -7.18
N PRO A 56 12.36 -10.75 -7.71
CA PRO A 56 13.06 -10.76 -9.01
C PRO A 56 12.31 -10.12 -10.18
N PRO A 57 11.00 -10.36 -10.42
CA PRO A 57 10.28 -9.72 -11.53
C PRO A 57 10.21 -8.20 -11.47
N PHE A 58 10.46 -7.60 -10.31
CA PHE A 58 10.40 -6.15 -10.07
C PHE A 58 11.78 -5.52 -9.84
N HIS A 59 12.87 -6.28 -10.00
CA HIS A 59 14.22 -5.72 -9.88
C HIS A 59 14.49 -4.71 -10.99
N ALA A 60 14.99 -3.54 -10.61
CA ALA A 60 15.43 -2.53 -11.58
C ALA A 60 16.76 -2.89 -12.27
N GLN A 61 17.62 -3.64 -11.61
CA GLN A 61 18.96 -4.03 -12.08
C GLN A 61 19.24 -5.48 -11.65
N GLY A 62 19.89 -6.23 -12.52
CA GLY A 62 20.45 -7.58 -12.41
C GLY A 62 20.01 -8.47 -11.25
N GLY A 63 19.87 -9.75 -11.48
CA GLY A 63 19.34 -10.67 -10.47
C GLY A 63 20.34 -10.98 -9.37
N TYR A 64 19.87 -11.02 -8.13
CA TYR A 64 20.57 -11.59 -6.98
C TYR A 64 20.29 -13.10 -6.93
N ALA A 65 21.23 -13.89 -6.42
CA ALA A 65 21.06 -15.33 -6.26
C ALA A 65 20.03 -15.68 -5.17
N SER A 66 19.90 -14.80 -4.16
CA SER A 66 18.95 -14.97 -3.06
C SER A 66 18.48 -13.60 -2.52
N LEU A 67 17.36 -13.61 -1.78
CA LEU A 67 16.92 -12.44 -1.02
C LEU A 67 17.99 -11.98 -0.03
N ARG A 68 18.71 -12.92 0.59
CA ARG A 68 19.79 -12.61 1.51
C ARG A 68 20.90 -11.80 0.84
N ASP A 69 21.31 -12.17 -0.37
CA ASP A 69 22.37 -11.47 -1.11
C ASP A 69 21.90 -10.05 -1.48
N GLN A 70 20.65 -9.91 -1.90
CA GLN A 70 20.05 -8.61 -2.17
C GLN A 70 20.03 -7.72 -0.93
N LEU A 71 19.64 -8.26 0.24
CA LEU A 71 19.57 -7.50 1.48
C LEU A 71 20.96 -7.14 2.02
N ILE A 72 21.98 -7.99 1.80
CA ILE A 72 23.38 -7.64 2.14
C ILE A 72 23.84 -6.45 1.28
N ASP A 73 23.55 -6.45 -0.02
CA ASP A 73 23.89 -5.35 -0.93
C ASP A 73 23.09 -4.07 -0.61
N PHE A 74 21.84 -4.22 -0.19
CA PHE A 74 20.98 -3.13 0.27
C PHE A 74 21.47 -2.49 1.61
N GLY A 75 22.31 -3.20 2.36
CA GLY A 75 22.87 -2.73 3.63
C GLY A 75 22.17 -3.26 4.89
N GLY A 76 21.33 -4.28 4.75
CA GLY A 76 20.62 -4.93 5.84
C GLY A 76 19.16 -5.26 5.51
N GLY A 77 18.37 -5.55 6.53
CA GLY A 77 16.95 -5.83 6.39
C GLY A 77 16.06 -4.67 6.80
N LEU A 78 14.76 -4.89 6.79
CA LEU A 78 13.76 -3.93 7.24
C LEU A 78 12.76 -4.60 8.20
N GLU A 79 12.38 -3.86 9.22
CA GLU A 79 11.22 -4.19 10.05
C GLU A 79 10.06 -3.28 9.65
N LEU A 80 8.95 -3.88 9.22
CA LEU A 80 7.71 -3.19 8.87
C LEU A 80 6.67 -3.48 9.95
N THR A 81 6.24 -2.44 10.65
CA THR A 81 5.18 -2.54 11.65
C THR A 81 3.93 -1.83 11.14
N VAL A 82 2.81 -2.56 11.12
CA VAL A 82 1.52 -2.10 10.61
C VAL A 82 0.54 -1.96 11.77
N LEU A 83 -0.21 -0.85 11.78
CA LEU A 83 -1.34 -0.63 12.67
C LEU A 83 -2.58 -0.22 11.85
N ALA A 84 -3.60 -1.06 11.88
CA ALA A 84 -4.89 -0.82 11.25
C ALA A 84 -5.98 -0.65 12.32
N ALA A 85 -6.08 0.56 12.89
CA ALA A 85 -7.09 0.88 13.90
C ALA A 85 -8.49 1.19 13.30
N VAL A 86 -8.84 0.48 12.22
CA VAL A 86 -10.14 0.57 11.55
C VAL A 86 -10.69 -0.83 11.36
N PRO A 87 -11.97 -1.10 11.66
CA PRO A 87 -12.55 -2.41 11.50
C PRO A 87 -12.40 -2.94 10.08
N ARG A 88 -12.04 -4.22 9.95
CA ARG A 88 -11.99 -4.89 8.65
C ARG A 88 -13.40 -5.00 8.08
N GLY A 89 -13.53 -4.86 6.76
CA GLY A 89 -14.82 -4.92 6.09
C GLY A 89 -15.69 -3.68 6.31
N SER A 90 -15.13 -2.58 6.82
CA SER A 90 -15.85 -1.32 7.03
C SER A 90 -16.33 -0.62 5.75
N GLY A 91 -15.91 -1.06 4.57
CA GLY A 91 -16.22 -0.41 3.29
C GLY A 91 -15.50 0.94 3.08
N LEU A 92 -14.53 1.26 3.94
CA LEU A 92 -13.79 2.55 3.89
C LEU A 92 -12.49 2.49 3.07
N GLY A 93 -12.36 1.51 2.16
CA GLY A 93 -11.13 1.34 1.35
C GLY A 93 -9.88 1.04 2.19
N THR A 94 -10.04 0.45 3.38
CA THR A 94 -8.97 0.28 4.36
C THR A 94 -7.77 -0.48 3.80
N SER A 95 -8.00 -1.52 2.99
CA SER A 95 -6.92 -2.32 2.38
C SER A 95 -6.11 -1.49 1.39
N SER A 96 -6.78 -0.74 0.51
CA SER A 96 -6.15 0.13 -0.47
C SER A 96 -5.33 1.24 0.19
N ILE A 97 -5.89 1.87 1.22
CA ILE A 97 -5.18 2.92 1.96
C ILE A 97 -3.98 2.34 2.70
N LEU A 98 -4.10 1.15 3.31
CA LEU A 98 -2.97 0.49 3.97
C LEU A 98 -1.87 0.14 2.98
N ALA A 99 -2.22 -0.39 1.81
CA ALA A 99 -1.28 -0.68 0.73
C ALA A 99 -0.56 0.61 0.27
N ALA A 100 -1.31 1.71 0.07
CA ALA A 100 -0.73 2.99 -0.30
C ALA A 100 0.23 3.54 0.76
N VAL A 101 -0.12 3.44 2.05
CA VAL A 101 0.76 3.87 3.15
C VAL A 101 2.03 3.01 3.20
N ALA A 102 1.91 1.69 3.01
CA ALA A 102 3.06 0.78 2.98
C ALA A 102 4.00 1.10 1.80
N LEU A 103 3.44 1.30 0.60
CA LEU A 103 4.22 1.68 -0.59
C LEU A 103 4.90 3.05 -0.43
N GLY A 104 4.20 4.05 0.10
CA GLY A 104 4.78 5.36 0.39
C GLY A 104 5.92 5.28 1.40
N ALA A 105 5.73 4.55 2.49
CA ALA A 105 6.75 4.37 3.51
C ALA A 105 7.99 3.62 2.97
N LEU A 106 7.79 2.59 2.12
CA LEU A 106 8.89 1.90 1.43
C LEU A 106 9.58 2.81 0.42
N SER A 107 8.83 3.64 -0.31
CA SER A 107 9.41 4.62 -1.22
C SER A 107 10.36 5.58 -0.50
N ASP A 108 9.94 6.11 0.63
CA ASP A 108 10.77 7.02 1.43
C ASP A 108 11.98 6.30 2.03
N CYS A 109 11.77 5.12 2.60
CA CYS A 109 12.84 4.33 3.25
C CYS A 109 13.90 3.84 2.25
N CYS A 110 13.48 3.41 1.07
CA CYS A 110 14.36 2.86 0.04
C CYS A 110 14.82 3.89 -1.01
N GLY A 111 14.43 5.15 -0.88
CA GLY A 111 14.81 6.22 -1.81
C GLY A 111 14.25 6.06 -3.22
N LEU A 112 13.04 5.46 -3.37
CA LEU A 112 12.47 5.17 -4.68
C LEU A 112 11.86 6.39 -5.38
N GLY A 113 11.61 7.47 -4.66
CA GLY A 113 11.15 8.76 -5.19
C GLY A 113 9.73 8.76 -5.77
N TRP A 114 8.85 7.85 -5.31
CA TRP A 114 7.48 7.79 -5.81
C TRP A 114 6.62 8.94 -5.30
N GLY A 115 6.02 9.68 -6.24
CA GLY A 115 5.02 10.68 -5.91
C GLY A 115 3.64 10.05 -5.64
N HIS A 116 2.66 10.87 -5.24
CA HIS A 116 1.31 10.39 -4.93
C HIS A 116 0.66 9.61 -6.09
N THR A 117 0.85 10.08 -7.33
CA THR A 117 0.31 9.39 -8.52
C THR A 117 0.96 8.02 -8.72
N ASP A 118 2.27 7.92 -8.47
CA ASP A 118 2.99 6.64 -8.54
C ASP A 118 2.49 5.67 -7.48
N VAL A 119 2.28 6.15 -6.27
CA VAL A 119 1.73 5.35 -5.17
C VAL A 119 0.33 4.85 -5.53
N CYS A 120 -0.55 5.71 -6.06
CA CYS A 120 -1.88 5.29 -6.51
C CYS A 120 -1.81 4.17 -7.56
N ALA A 121 -0.98 4.35 -8.59
CA ALA A 121 -0.83 3.36 -9.66
C ALA A 121 -0.29 2.03 -9.13
N ARG A 122 0.73 2.07 -8.25
CA ARG A 122 1.30 0.86 -7.65
C ARG A 122 0.35 0.19 -6.67
N THR A 123 -0.48 0.95 -5.98
CA THR A 123 -1.52 0.38 -5.11
C THR A 123 -2.53 -0.43 -5.93
N LEU A 124 -2.93 0.06 -7.10
CA LEU A 124 -3.80 -0.70 -8.00
C LEU A 124 -3.13 -2.00 -8.46
N VAL A 125 -1.84 -1.96 -8.83
CA VAL A 125 -1.07 -3.16 -9.19
C VAL A 125 -1.00 -4.13 -8.01
N LEU A 126 -0.72 -3.62 -6.80
CA LEU A 126 -0.69 -4.42 -5.58
C LEU A 126 -2.00 -5.17 -5.35
N GLU A 127 -3.14 -4.51 -5.48
CA GLU A 127 -4.45 -5.14 -5.33
C GLU A 127 -4.70 -6.22 -6.37
N GLN A 128 -4.23 -6.02 -7.59
CA GLN A 128 -4.31 -7.05 -8.62
C GLN A 128 -3.41 -8.26 -8.31
N MET A 129 -2.23 -8.04 -7.73
CA MET A 129 -1.38 -9.14 -7.22
C MET A 129 -2.08 -9.93 -6.10
N LEU A 130 -2.90 -9.29 -5.30
CA LEU A 130 -3.71 -9.92 -4.25
C LEU A 130 -5.01 -10.56 -4.79
N THR A 131 -5.23 -10.51 -6.12
CA THR A 131 -6.44 -11.04 -6.77
C THR A 131 -7.76 -10.43 -6.30
N THR A 132 -7.73 -9.29 -5.64
CA THR A 132 -8.93 -8.63 -5.11
C THR A 132 -9.73 -7.89 -6.17
N GLY A 133 -9.13 -7.63 -7.34
CA GLY A 133 -9.82 -7.06 -8.52
C GLY A 133 -10.45 -5.68 -8.31
N GLY A 134 -9.95 -4.92 -7.34
CA GLY A 134 -10.44 -3.58 -7.02
C GLY A 134 -10.26 -2.57 -8.16
N GLY A 135 -11.09 -1.55 -8.20
CA GLY A 135 -10.93 -0.39 -9.09
C GLY A 135 -9.97 0.65 -8.50
N TRP A 136 -9.80 1.76 -9.19
CA TRP A 136 -8.88 2.85 -8.83
C TRP A 136 -9.48 3.85 -7.81
N GLN A 137 -10.76 3.78 -7.50
CA GLN A 137 -11.45 4.81 -6.71
C GLN A 137 -10.92 4.93 -5.27
N ASP A 138 -10.65 3.81 -4.61
CA ASP A 138 -10.18 3.81 -3.22
C ASP A 138 -8.77 4.37 -3.10
N GLN A 139 -7.87 4.01 -4.01
CA GLN A 139 -6.50 4.49 -4.05
C GLN A 139 -6.46 5.99 -4.30
N VAL A 140 -7.09 6.44 -5.38
CA VAL A 140 -7.10 7.87 -5.75
C VAL A 140 -7.92 8.67 -4.73
N GLY A 141 -9.02 8.10 -4.24
CA GLY A 141 -9.86 8.71 -3.21
C GLY A 141 -9.14 8.89 -1.88
N GLY A 142 -8.38 7.90 -1.44
CA GLY A 142 -7.73 7.87 -0.13
C GLY A 142 -6.33 8.52 -0.08
N VAL A 143 -5.54 8.41 -1.15
CA VAL A 143 -4.17 8.95 -1.19
C VAL A 143 -4.17 10.46 -1.45
N LEU A 144 -5.01 10.93 -2.37
CA LEU A 144 -5.11 12.35 -2.68
C LEU A 144 -6.04 13.04 -1.67
N ARG A 145 -5.56 14.10 -1.07
CA ARG A 145 -6.32 14.86 -0.06
C ARG A 145 -7.47 15.68 -0.66
N GLY A 146 -8.44 16.04 0.18
CA GLY A 146 -9.54 16.93 -0.12
C GLY A 146 -10.73 16.26 -0.80
N ALA A 147 -11.85 16.97 -0.85
CA ALA A 147 -13.05 16.55 -1.56
C ALA A 147 -12.81 16.67 -3.07
N LYS A 148 -13.20 15.65 -3.83
CA LYS A 148 -12.93 15.58 -5.27
C LYS A 148 -13.94 14.75 -6.03
N LEU A 149 -14.15 15.11 -7.29
CA LEU A 149 -14.85 14.29 -8.27
C LEU A 149 -13.83 13.53 -9.10
N LEU A 150 -13.98 12.23 -9.18
CA LEU A 150 -13.13 11.35 -9.96
C LEU A 150 -13.90 10.86 -11.17
N GLU A 151 -13.35 11.03 -12.36
CA GLU A 151 -13.95 10.63 -13.62
C GLU A 151 -12.97 9.78 -14.42
N SER A 152 -13.42 8.70 -15.03
CA SER A 152 -12.62 7.93 -15.97
C SER A 152 -13.45 7.47 -17.15
N HIS A 153 -12.77 7.16 -18.24
CA HIS A 153 -13.38 6.52 -19.41
C HIS A 153 -13.20 5.01 -19.32
N SER A 154 -14.16 4.26 -19.91
CA SER A 154 -14.04 2.82 -20.03
C SER A 154 -12.83 2.46 -20.90
N GLY A 155 -12.04 1.47 -20.48
CA GLY A 155 -10.85 1.01 -21.21
C GLY A 155 -9.86 0.29 -20.32
N PHE A 156 -8.81 -0.27 -20.92
CA PHE A 156 -7.73 -0.93 -20.19
C PHE A 156 -6.76 0.06 -19.52
N ASP A 157 -6.54 1.23 -20.12
CA ASP A 157 -5.70 2.30 -19.55
C ASP A 157 -6.57 3.26 -18.72
N GLN A 158 -6.69 2.96 -17.44
CA GLN A 158 -7.47 3.74 -16.50
C GLN A 158 -6.65 4.92 -15.97
N ARG A 159 -6.94 6.12 -16.48
CA ARG A 159 -6.36 7.39 -16.02
C ARG A 159 -7.44 8.30 -15.48
N PRO A 160 -7.82 8.17 -14.21
CA PRO A 160 -8.87 8.99 -13.64
C PRO A 160 -8.46 10.47 -13.62
N ALA A 161 -9.33 11.32 -14.16
CA ALA A 161 -9.23 12.75 -14.00
C ALA A 161 -9.69 13.13 -12.58
N VAL A 162 -8.94 14.01 -11.93
CA VAL A 162 -9.21 14.46 -10.56
C VAL A 162 -9.61 15.92 -10.59
N ASN A 163 -10.86 16.20 -10.25
CA ASN A 163 -11.42 17.55 -10.14
C ASN A 163 -11.64 17.88 -8.66
N TRP A 164 -10.77 18.72 -8.09
CA TRP A 164 -10.92 19.12 -6.69
C TRP A 164 -12.12 20.01 -6.49
N LEU A 165 -12.94 19.67 -5.51
CA LEU A 165 -14.06 20.48 -5.06
C LEU A 165 -13.57 21.44 -3.96
N PRO A 166 -14.20 22.63 -3.83
CA PRO A 166 -13.87 23.53 -2.75
C PRO A 166 -14.10 22.88 -1.39
N GLY A 167 -13.10 22.92 -0.49
CA GLY A 167 -13.16 22.25 0.81
C GLY A 167 -14.33 22.69 1.68
N HIS A 168 -14.69 23.97 1.60
CA HIS A 168 -15.82 24.55 2.36
C HIS A 168 -17.20 24.05 1.93
N LEU A 169 -17.33 23.33 0.79
CA LEU A 169 -18.60 22.77 0.34
C LEU A 169 -19.24 21.81 1.37
N PHE A 170 -18.42 21.16 2.18
CA PHE A 170 -18.85 20.15 3.16
C PHE A 170 -18.58 20.57 4.61
N GLU A 171 -17.77 21.59 4.83
CA GLU A 171 -17.34 22.03 6.16
C GLU A 171 -18.11 23.25 6.65
N GLU A 172 -18.59 24.11 5.74
CA GLU A 172 -19.25 25.39 6.09
C GLU A 172 -20.51 25.62 5.23
N GLY A 173 -21.44 26.42 5.76
CA GLY A 173 -22.63 26.90 5.04
C GLY A 173 -23.83 25.95 5.08
N PRO A 174 -24.77 26.09 4.12
CA PRO A 174 -26.06 25.37 4.11
C PRO A 174 -25.93 23.83 4.06
N SER A 175 -24.78 23.29 3.62
CA SER A 175 -24.50 21.86 3.56
C SER A 175 -23.88 21.30 4.83
N GLN A 176 -23.60 22.14 5.84
CA GLN A 176 -23.08 21.67 7.11
C GLN A 176 -24.05 20.70 7.79
N GLY A 177 -23.64 19.48 8.05
CA GLY A 177 -24.48 18.44 8.60
C GLY A 177 -25.45 17.77 7.61
N ALA A 178 -25.41 18.12 6.32
CA ALA A 178 -26.23 17.47 5.29
C ALA A 178 -25.66 16.10 4.85
N ILE A 179 -24.38 15.82 5.15
CA ILE A 179 -23.75 14.53 4.87
C ILE A 179 -23.53 13.81 6.19
N LEU A 180 -24.12 12.63 6.33
CA LEU A 180 -23.98 11.77 7.49
C LEU A 180 -23.34 10.45 7.06
N LEU A 181 -22.29 10.03 7.76
CA LEU A 181 -21.74 8.70 7.64
C LEU A 181 -22.50 7.79 8.61
N TYR A 182 -23.25 6.84 8.09
CA TYR A 182 -23.96 5.85 8.88
C TYR A 182 -23.25 4.50 8.80
N TYR A 183 -22.87 3.95 9.95
CA TYR A 183 -22.28 2.63 10.06
C TYR A 183 -23.38 1.58 10.21
N THR A 184 -23.39 0.56 9.36
CA THR A 184 -24.34 -0.56 9.39
C THR A 184 -23.67 -1.85 9.78
#